data_63d8997aa63523f688d9c35c934cc224
#
_entry.id   63d8997aa63523f688d9c35c934cc224
#
_cell.length_a   1.000
_cell.length_b   1.000
_cell.length_c   1.000
_cell.angle_alpha   90.00
_cell.angle_beta   90.00
_cell.angle_gamma   90.00
#
_symmetry.space_group_name_H-M   'P 1'
#
loop_
_entity.id
_entity.type
_entity.pdbx_description
1 polymer ?
#
loop_
_entity_poly.entity_id
_entity_poly.type
_entity_poly.pdbx_seq_one_letter_code
_entity_poly.pdbx_strand_id
1 'polypeptide(L)' 'MMLYKFKAAIPWRVALTNDDTGENLPAEGAPWRPDGSMQCEGETKFMGVPLKEVLGAIQRNGYFVGVRTPQ' A
#
# COMPACT_ATOMS: atom_id res chain seq x y z
N MET A 1 3.51 1.20 14.06
CA MET A 1 4.18 0.87 12.79
C MET A 1 3.76 1.85 11.71
N MET A 2 4.71 2.43 11.03
CA MET A 2 4.44 3.40 9.98
C MET A 2 4.49 2.72 8.61
N LEU A 3 3.47 2.91 7.81
CA LEU A 3 3.43 2.44 6.43
C LEU A 3 3.34 3.63 5.49
N TYR A 4 3.91 3.48 4.32
CA TYR A 4 3.96 4.53 3.31
C TYR A 4 3.03 4.17 2.17
N LYS A 5 2.25 5.14 1.75
CA LYS A 5 1.22 4.96 0.74
C LYS A 5 1.68 5.55 -0.58
N PHE A 6 1.47 4.81 -1.66
CA PHE A 6 1.83 5.25 -3.00
C PHE A 6 0.66 5.04 -3.94
N LYS A 7 0.52 5.95 -4.91
CA LYS A 7 -0.46 5.83 -5.98
C LYS A 7 0.21 5.34 -7.25
N ALA A 8 -0.46 4.45 -7.96
CA ALA A 8 0.00 4.01 -9.27
C ALA A 8 -0.30 5.07 -10.34
N ALA A 9 0.41 4.98 -11.47
CA ALA A 9 0.08 5.79 -12.64
C ALA A 9 -1.31 5.43 -13.16
N ILE A 10 -1.69 4.16 -13.03
CA ILE A 10 -3.03 3.70 -13.35
C ILE A 10 -3.96 4.10 -12.20
N PRO A 11 -5.06 4.83 -12.45
CA PRO A 11 -5.99 5.20 -11.40
C PRO A 11 -6.50 3.99 -10.65
N TRP A 12 -6.83 4.19 -9.38
CA TRP A 12 -7.48 3.20 -8.50
C TRP A 12 -6.58 2.13 -7.93
N ARG A 13 -5.28 2.16 -8.20
CA ARG A 13 -4.34 1.26 -7.54
C ARG A 13 -3.54 2.03 -6.52
N VAL A 14 -3.52 1.52 -5.30
CA VAL A 14 -2.80 2.12 -4.18
C VAL A 14 -1.97 1.04 -3.52
N ALA A 15 -0.72 1.35 -3.22
CA ALA A 15 0.18 0.42 -2.55
C ALA A 15 0.52 0.90 -1.16
N LEU A 16 0.71 -0.04 -0.26
CA LEU A 16 1.28 0.20 1.06
C LEU A 16 2.57 -0.60 1.18
N THR A 17 3.60 0.02 1.73
CA THR A 17 4.88 -0.62 1.95
C THR A 17 5.52 -0.05 3.21
N ASN A 18 6.46 -0.79 3.77
CA ASN A 18 7.27 -0.31 4.88
C ASN A 18 8.54 0.40 4.41
N ASP A 19 8.71 0.54 3.10
CA ASP A 19 9.85 1.23 2.49
C ASP A 19 9.43 2.62 2.04
N ASP A 20 10.02 3.65 2.64
CA ASP A 20 9.65 5.04 2.34
C ASP A 20 10.06 5.48 0.93
N THR A 21 10.95 4.74 0.28
CA THR A 21 11.36 5.05 -1.09
C THR A 21 10.45 4.41 -2.14
N GLY A 22 9.71 3.36 -1.76
CA GLY A 22 8.87 2.64 -2.69
C GLY A 22 9.63 1.79 -3.68
N GLU A 23 10.93 1.56 -3.45
CA GLU A 23 11.76 0.78 -4.38
C GLU A 23 11.30 -0.66 -4.53
N ASN A 24 10.65 -1.20 -3.51
CA ASN A 24 10.19 -2.59 -3.54
C ASN A 24 8.82 -2.76 -4.18
N LEU A 25 8.23 -1.68 -4.71
CA LEU A 25 6.94 -1.76 -5.37
C LEU A 25 7.07 -2.43 -6.74
N PRO A 26 6.01 -3.11 -7.22
CA PRO A 26 6.09 -3.81 -8.50
C PRO A 26 6.22 -2.83 -9.67
N ALA A 27 6.88 -3.25 -10.74
CA ALA A 27 6.99 -2.45 -11.94
C ALA A 27 5.62 -2.22 -12.58
N GLU A 28 4.71 -3.16 -12.41
CA GLU A 28 3.34 -3.01 -12.84
C GLU A 28 2.67 -1.91 -12.03
N GLY A 29 2.17 -0.89 -12.69
CA GLY A 29 1.59 0.28 -12.05
C GLY A 29 2.56 1.45 -11.89
N ALA A 30 3.84 1.25 -12.18
CA ALA A 30 4.82 2.33 -12.13
C ALA A 30 4.52 3.39 -13.20
N PRO A 31 4.91 4.65 -12.99
CA PRO A 31 5.62 5.13 -11.82
C PRO A 31 4.69 5.30 -10.60
N TRP A 32 5.18 4.91 -9.44
CA TRP A 32 4.46 5.07 -8.19
C TRP A 32 4.76 6.46 -7.62
N ARG A 33 3.74 7.14 -7.13
CA ARG A 33 3.89 8.46 -6.53
C ARG A 33 3.58 8.40 -5.05
N PRO A 34 4.38 9.05 -4.20
CA PRO A 34 4.07 9.12 -2.78
C PRO A 34 2.70 9.76 -2.55
N ASP A 35 1.89 9.14 -1.70
CA ASP A 35 0.56 9.62 -1.37
C ASP A 35 0.34 9.66 0.14
N GLY A 36 1.41 9.93 0.87
CA GLY A 36 1.36 10.05 2.31
C GLY A 36 1.81 8.80 3.05
N SER A 37 1.61 8.82 4.34
CA SER A 37 1.93 7.71 5.21
C SER A 37 0.79 7.51 6.19
N MET A 38 0.77 6.35 6.84
CA MET A 38 -0.23 6.07 7.85
C MET A 38 0.38 5.31 9.00
N GLN A 39 -0.08 5.64 10.21
CA GLN A 39 0.27 4.91 11.41
C GLN A 39 -0.69 3.73 11.54
N CYS A 40 -0.13 2.54 11.60
CA CYS A 40 -0.94 1.33 11.67
C CYS A 40 -0.96 0.80 13.09
N GLU A 41 -2.12 0.78 13.70
CA GLU A 41 -2.30 0.31 15.07
C GLU A 41 -3.63 -0.45 15.19
N GLY A 42 -3.60 -1.54 15.96
CA GLY A 42 -4.81 -2.24 16.34
C GLY A 42 -5.59 -2.82 15.17
N GLU A 43 -6.86 -2.51 15.11
CA GLU A 43 -7.79 -3.08 14.13
C GLU A 43 -8.01 -2.17 12.93
N THR A 44 -7.01 -1.35 12.60
CA THR A 44 -7.08 -0.48 11.43
C THR A 44 -7.34 -1.29 10.17
N LYS A 45 -8.17 -0.74 9.29
CA LYS A 45 -8.44 -1.33 7.98
C LYS A 45 -7.93 -0.40 6.89
N PHE A 46 -7.42 -0.97 5.82
CA PHE A 46 -7.01 -0.21 4.64
C PHE A 46 -7.85 -0.65 3.46
N MET A 47 -8.66 0.27 2.93
CA MET A 47 -9.56 -0.01 1.80
C MET A 47 -10.47 -1.24 2.06
N GLY A 48 -10.93 -1.36 3.31
CA GLY A 48 -11.77 -2.48 3.71
C GLY A 48 -11.03 -3.77 4.05
N VAL A 49 -9.70 -3.78 3.90
CA VAL A 49 -8.89 -4.96 4.20
C VAL A 49 -8.32 -4.84 5.61
N PRO A 50 -8.45 -5.87 6.44
CA PRO A 50 -7.88 -5.83 7.79
C PRO A 50 -6.36 -5.62 7.74
N LEU A 51 -5.85 -4.83 8.67
CA LEU A 51 -4.42 -4.55 8.76
C LEU A 51 -3.59 -5.82 8.82
N LYS A 52 -4.08 -6.84 9.50
CA LYS A 52 -3.38 -8.11 9.61
C LYS A 52 -3.05 -8.71 8.26
N GLU A 53 -3.98 -8.64 7.30
CA GLU A 53 -3.76 -9.14 5.95
C GLU A 53 -2.79 -8.27 5.18
N VAL A 54 -2.88 -6.95 5.37
CA VAL A 54 -1.97 -6.00 4.74
C VAL A 54 -0.54 -6.26 5.20
N LEU A 55 -0.34 -6.40 6.51
CA LEU A 55 0.97 -6.66 7.07
C LEU A 55 1.52 -8.01 6.61
N GLY A 56 0.67 -9.03 6.50
CA GLY A 56 1.08 -10.32 5.98
C GLY A 56 1.56 -10.24 4.54
N ALA A 57 0.89 -9.47 3.71
CA ALA A 57 1.30 -9.28 2.31
C ALA A 57 2.64 -8.53 2.24
N ILE A 58 2.82 -7.50 3.06
CA ILE A 58 4.07 -6.75 3.11
C ILE A 58 5.21 -7.67 3.55
N GLN A 59 4.97 -8.53 4.52
CA GLN A 59 5.98 -9.46 5.01
C GLN A 59 6.39 -10.47 3.94
N ARG A 60 5.44 -10.93 3.12
CA ARG A 60 5.72 -11.93 2.08
C ARG A 60 6.29 -11.31 0.81
N ASN A 61 5.79 -10.15 0.42
CA ASN A 61 6.09 -9.57 -0.89
C ASN A 61 6.84 -8.24 -0.81
N GLY A 62 6.89 -7.62 0.37
CA GLY A 62 7.47 -6.29 0.55
C GLY A 62 6.46 -5.17 0.38
N TYR A 63 5.26 -5.46 -0.08
CA TYR A 63 4.23 -4.45 -0.31
C TYR A 63 2.84 -5.09 -0.34
N PHE A 64 1.82 -4.24 -0.24
CA PHE A 64 0.44 -4.62 -0.46
C PHE A 64 -0.15 -3.67 -1.50
N VAL A 65 -0.83 -4.21 -2.50
CA VAL A 65 -1.49 -3.40 -3.54
C VAL A 65 -3.00 -3.62 -3.44
N GLY A 66 -3.73 -2.53 -3.23
CA GLY A 66 -5.17 -2.55 -3.23
C GLY A 66 -5.70 -1.87 -4.49
N VAL A 67 -6.88 -2.29 -4.93
CA VAL A 67 -7.58 -1.67 -6.04
C VAL A 67 -8.74 -0.87 -5.46
N ARG A 68 -8.73 0.43 -5.74
CA ARG A 68 -9.78 1.33 -5.30
C ARG A 68 -10.83 1.43 -6.40
N THR A 69 -11.99 0.86 -6.15
CA THR A 69 -13.06 0.90 -7.13
C THR A 69 -13.64 2.32 -7.21
N PRO A 70 -13.73 2.92 -8.38
CA PRO A 70 -14.38 4.22 -8.52
C PRO A 70 -15.88 4.06 -8.31
N GLN A 71 -16.47 5.09 -7.76
CA GLN A 71 -17.92 5.14 -7.60
C GLN A 71 -18.51 6.16 -8.54
#